data_d8a597187cc913e4407045daf7dcaf21
#
_entry.id   d8a597187cc913e4407045daf7dcaf21
#
_cell.length_a   1.000
_cell.length_b   1.000
_cell.length_c   1.000
_cell.angle_alpha   90.00
_cell.angle_beta   90.00
_cell.angle_gamma   90.00
#
_symmetry.space_group_name_H-M   'P 1'
#
loop_
_entity.id
_entity.type
_entity.pdbx_description
1 polymer ?
#
loop_
_entity_poly.entity_id
_entity_poly.type
_entity_poly.pdbx_seq_one_letter_code
_entity_poly.pdbx_strand_id
1 'polypeptide(L)'
;SRGLGDVYKRQGDRGLTLIEMGPFGVIGAITPCTNPSETVLCNTMGMLAGGNTVVFNPHPAAVKTSIYAINLLNEASLESGGPDNIAVTVEKPTLETSNIMMKHKDIHLIAATGGPGVVTAVLSSGKRGIGAGAGNPPALVDDTADIRKAAQDIVNGCTFDNNLPCLSLIHI
;
A
#
# COMPACT_ATOMS: atom_id res chain seq x y z
N SER A 1 -13.05 7.06 -12.00
CA SER A 1 -11.59 7.07 -11.94
C SER A 1 -11.05 8.10 -12.92
N ARG A 2 -10.36 9.09 -12.43
CA ARG A 2 -9.66 10.06 -13.27
C ARG A 2 -8.34 9.41 -13.68
N GLY A 3 -8.17 9.13 -14.97
CA GLY A 3 -6.98 8.49 -15.51
C GLY A 3 -5.78 9.43 -15.58
N LEU A 4 -4.66 8.88 -16.03
CA LEU A 4 -3.49 9.63 -16.46
C LEU A 4 -3.92 10.61 -17.56
N GLY A 5 -3.93 11.89 -17.30
CA GLY A 5 -4.32 12.91 -18.26
C GLY A 5 -5.19 14.02 -17.70
N ASP A 6 -5.49 13.97 -16.40
CA ASP A 6 -6.09 15.12 -15.75
C ASP A 6 -5.08 16.26 -15.72
N VAL A 7 -5.28 17.23 -16.58
CA VAL A 7 -4.48 18.46 -16.65
C VAL A 7 -5.17 19.52 -15.83
N TYR A 8 -4.51 19.98 -14.76
CA TYR A 8 -4.99 21.11 -13.97
C TYR A 8 -4.50 22.41 -14.58
N LYS A 9 -5.44 23.27 -14.95
CA LYS A 9 -5.14 24.62 -15.47
C LYS A 9 -5.33 25.63 -14.35
N ARG A 10 -4.28 26.39 -14.04
CA ARG A 10 -4.34 27.58 -13.21
C ARG A 10 -4.01 28.79 -14.06
N GLN A 11 -4.96 29.70 -14.21
CA GLN A 11 -4.80 30.93 -14.98
C GLN A 11 -4.88 32.13 -14.03
N GLY A 12 -3.95 33.04 -14.17
CA GLY A 12 -3.93 34.34 -13.46
C GLY A 12 -3.47 35.46 -14.40
N ASP A 13 -3.41 36.66 -13.89
CA ASP A 13 -3.06 37.89 -14.68
C ASP A 13 -1.63 37.85 -15.26
N ARG A 14 -0.79 36.92 -14.81
CA ARG A 14 0.62 36.81 -15.18
C ARG A 14 1.01 35.50 -15.92
N GLY A 15 0.03 34.70 -16.32
CA GLY A 15 0.31 33.52 -17.11
C GLY A 15 -0.62 32.35 -16.87
N LEU A 16 -0.29 31.22 -17.53
CA LEU A 16 -0.97 29.95 -17.47
C LEU A 16 -0.02 28.89 -16.92
N THR A 17 -0.44 28.17 -15.88
CA THR A 17 0.26 26.99 -15.37
C THR A 17 -0.55 25.73 -15.73
N LEU A 18 0.09 24.80 -16.40
CA LEU A 18 -0.45 23.46 -16.66
C LEU A 18 0.24 22.46 -15.73
N ILE A 19 -0.56 21.68 -15.01
CA ILE A 19 -0.06 20.59 -14.16
C ILE A 19 -0.59 19.28 -14.73
N GLU A 20 0.33 18.44 -15.15
CA GLU A 20 0.03 17.12 -15.70
C GLU A 20 0.65 16.05 -14.80
N MET A 21 -0.13 15.01 -14.47
CA MET A 21 0.33 13.90 -13.65
C MET A 21 0.92 12.81 -14.56
N GLY A 22 2.13 12.35 -14.24
CA GLY A 22 2.81 11.26 -14.96
C GLY A 22 3.12 10.07 -14.06
N PRO A 23 3.27 8.85 -14.63
CA PRO A 23 3.64 7.67 -13.88
C PRO A 23 5.07 7.74 -13.36
N PHE A 24 5.32 7.04 -12.25
CA PHE A 24 6.68 6.78 -11.76
C PHE A 24 7.40 5.69 -12.57
N GLY A 25 6.64 4.84 -13.27
CA GLY A 25 7.14 3.66 -13.98
C GLY A 25 7.02 2.41 -13.10
N VAL A 26 8.14 1.92 -12.57
CA VAL A 26 8.14 0.75 -11.69
C VAL A 26 8.11 1.20 -10.22
N ILE A 27 7.14 0.67 -9.48
CA ILE A 27 7.00 0.90 -8.04
C ILE A 27 7.36 -0.37 -7.28
N GLY A 28 8.20 -0.26 -6.25
CA GLY A 28 8.46 -1.34 -5.32
C GLY A 28 7.40 -1.33 -4.20
N ALA A 29 6.84 -2.48 -3.87
CA ALA A 29 5.84 -2.60 -2.81
C ALA A 29 6.25 -3.67 -1.78
N ILE A 30 6.37 -3.27 -0.52
CA ILE A 30 6.58 -4.18 0.61
C ILE A 30 5.23 -4.39 1.29
N THR A 31 4.79 -5.65 1.41
CA THR A 31 3.45 -5.98 1.90
C THR A 31 3.48 -6.80 3.19
N PRO A 32 2.48 -6.62 4.07
CA PRO A 32 2.43 -7.27 5.37
C PRO A 32 1.92 -8.71 5.27
N CYS A 33 1.93 -9.42 6.42
CA CYS A 33 1.30 -10.74 6.53
C CYS A 33 -0.16 -10.68 6.99
N THR A 34 -0.63 -9.54 7.48
CA THR A 34 -1.96 -9.40 8.08
C THR A 34 -3.11 -9.41 7.07
N ASN A 35 -2.90 -8.81 5.90
CA ASN A 35 -3.86 -8.73 4.80
C ASN A 35 -3.12 -8.75 3.45
N PRO A 36 -2.43 -9.85 3.12
CA PRO A 36 -1.51 -9.90 1.99
C PRO A 36 -2.21 -9.81 0.63
N SER A 37 -3.34 -10.49 0.43
CA SER A 37 -4.09 -10.48 -0.83
C SER A 37 -4.70 -9.11 -1.09
N GLU A 38 -5.36 -8.52 -0.10
CA GLU A 38 -6.01 -7.22 -0.21
C GLU A 38 -4.98 -6.12 -0.50
N THR A 39 -3.83 -6.16 0.16
CA THR A 39 -2.75 -5.19 -0.08
C THR A 39 -2.19 -5.31 -1.49
N VAL A 40 -1.99 -6.53 -1.99
CA VAL A 40 -1.55 -6.77 -3.37
C VAL A 40 -2.57 -6.24 -4.36
N LEU A 41 -3.85 -6.57 -4.19
CA LEU A 41 -4.94 -6.13 -5.07
C LEU A 41 -5.07 -4.60 -5.08
N CYS A 42 -5.21 -3.98 -3.91
CA CYS A 42 -5.39 -2.52 -3.80
C CYS A 42 -4.20 -1.75 -4.35
N ASN A 43 -2.96 -2.16 -4.01
CA ASN A 43 -1.76 -1.52 -4.51
C ASN A 43 -1.65 -1.66 -6.03
N THR A 44 -1.86 -2.86 -6.58
CA THR A 44 -1.76 -3.06 -8.02
C THR A 44 -2.80 -2.24 -8.78
N MET A 45 -4.07 -2.26 -8.35
CA MET A 45 -5.12 -1.48 -9.01
C MET A 45 -4.85 0.01 -8.97
N GLY A 46 -4.45 0.55 -7.81
CA GLY A 46 -4.16 1.97 -7.66
C GLY A 46 -2.94 2.41 -8.46
N MET A 47 -1.86 1.62 -8.44
CA MET A 47 -0.62 1.90 -9.15
C MET A 47 -0.80 1.77 -10.66
N LEU A 48 -1.52 0.74 -11.12
CA LEU A 48 -1.85 0.54 -12.53
C LEU A 48 -2.75 1.65 -13.08
N ALA A 49 -3.73 2.09 -12.31
CA ALA A 49 -4.57 3.24 -12.68
C ALA A 49 -3.76 4.53 -12.84
N GLY A 50 -2.63 4.65 -12.14
CA GLY A 50 -1.63 5.70 -12.32
C GLY A 50 -0.61 5.43 -13.43
N GLY A 51 -0.75 4.36 -14.22
CA GLY A 51 0.16 4.00 -15.33
C GLY A 51 1.47 3.36 -14.87
N ASN A 52 1.50 2.75 -13.68
CA ASN A 52 2.69 2.14 -13.12
C ASN A 52 2.59 0.62 -13.12
N THR A 53 3.73 -0.06 -13.06
CA THR A 53 3.84 -1.49 -12.76
C THR A 53 4.42 -1.69 -11.36
N VAL A 54 4.26 -2.90 -10.79
CA VAL A 54 4.61 -3.14 -9.38
C VAL A 54 5.51 -4.34 -9.23
N VAL A 55 6.58 -4.18 -8.43
CA VAL A 55 7.41 -5.28 -7.94
C VAL A 55 7.15 -5.47 -6.46
N PHE A 56 6.61 -6.62 -6.07
CA PHE A 56 6.31 -6.94 -4.69
C PHE A 56 7.46 -7.64 -3.97
N ASN A 57 7.67 -7.28 -2.72
CA ASN A 57 8.46 -8.03 -1.75
C ASN A 57 7.57 -8.34 -0.54
N PRO A 58 6.83 -9.47 -0.57
CA PRO A 58 5.85 -9.79 0.46
C PRO A 58 6.52 -10.21 1.77
N HIS A 59 5.76 -10.18 2.87
CA HIS A 59 6.21 -10.77 4.12
C HIS A 59 6.46 -12.28 3.94
N PRO A 60 7.54 -12.86 4.49
CA PRO A 60 7.88 -14.27 4.29
C PRO A 60 6.76 -15.26 4.64
N ALA A 61 5.93 -14.96 5.64
CA ALA A 61 4.79 -15.81 6.02
C ALA A 61 3.61 -15.75 5.03
N ALA A 62 3.59 -14.79 4.09
CA ALA A 62 2.46 -14.55 3.19
C ALA A 62 2.81 -14.73 1.69
N VAL A 63 3.98 -15.29 1.39
CA VAL A 63 4.50 -15.42 0.01
C VAL A 63 3.52 -16.14 -0.91
N LYS A 64 3.01 -17.31 -0.50
CA LYS A 64 2.11 -18.12 -1.34
C LYS A 64 0.82 -17.39 -1.68
N THR A 65 0.22 -16.72 -0.71
CA THR A 65 -1.01 -15.93 -0.89
C THR A 65 -0.75 -14.74 -1.83
N SER A 66 0.38 -14.05 -1.64
CA SER A 66 0.76 -12.93 -2.50
C SER A 66 1.02 -13.36 -3.94
N ILE A 67 1.74 -14.45 -4.16
CA ILE A 67 1.99 -15.02 -5.50
C ILE A 67 0.65 -15.36 -6.19
N TYR A 68 -0.26 -16.02 -5.46
CA TYR A 68 -1.56 -16.38 -6.00
C TYR A 68 -2.37 -15.15 -6.44
N ALA A 69 -2.43 -14.12 -5.59
CA ALA A 69 -3.12 -12.87 -5.90
C ALA A 69 -2.50 -12.14 -7.13
N ILE A 70 -1.17 -12.14 -7.23
CA ILE A 70 -0.46 -11.52 -8.36
C ILE A 70 -0.74 -12.27 -9.67
N ASN A 71 -0.77 -13.59 -9.64
CA ASN A 71 -1.10 -14.39 -10.83
C ASN A 71 -2.50 -14.10 -11.32
N LEU A 72 -3.50 -14.05 -10.41
CA LEU A 72 -4.87 -13.70 -10.77
C LEU A 72 -4.96 -12.30 -11.40
N LEU A 73 -4.19 -11.33 -10.89
CA LEU A 73 -4.18 -9.98 -11.45
C LEU A 73 -3.58 -9.94 -12.86
N ASN A 74 -2.49 -10.67 -13.09
CA ASN A 74 -1.87 -10.75 -14.42
C ASN A 74 -2.79 -11.48 -15.41
N GLU A 75 -3.45 -12.57 -15.01
CA GLU A 75 -4.46 -13.27 -15.81
C GLU A 75 -5.62 -12.33 -16.19
N ALA A 76 -6.19 -11.62 -15.21
CA ALA A 76 -7.27 -10.66 -15.43
C ALA A 76 -6.84 -9.51 -16.37
N SER A 77 -5.58 -9.06 -16.26
CA SER A 77 -5.03 -8.06 -17.19
C SER A 77 -5.01 -8.58 -18.63
N LEU A 78 -4.49 -9.79 -18.84
CA LEU A 78 -4.42 -10.41 -20.16
C LEU A 78 -5.81 -10.66 -20.76
N GLU A 79 -6.75 -11.19 -19.97
CA GLU A 79 -8.14 -11.41 -20.40
C GLU A 79 -8.85 -10.10 -20.82
N SER A 80 -8.46 -8.99 -20.19
CA SER A 80 -8.97 -7.66 -20.50
C SER A 80 -8.25 -6.96 -21.66
N GLY A 81 -7.29 -7.64 -22.31
CA GLY A 81 -6.47 -7.06 -23.39
C GLY A 81 -5.36 -6.13 -22.87
N GLY A 82 -5.04 -6.18 -21.58
CA GLY A 82 -3.96 -5.43 -20.98
C GLY A 82 -2.59 -6.10 -21.16
N PRO A 83 -1.52 -5.44 -20.69
CA PRO A 83 -0.18 -6.00 -20.79
C PRO A 83 0.03 -7.15 -19.80
N ASP A 84 0.99 -8.02 -20.12
CA ASP A 84 1.49 -9.04 -19.23
C ASP A 84 2.40 -8.44 -18.14
N ASN A 85 2.54 -9.16 -17.03
CA ASN A 85 3.47 -8.81 -15.94
C ASN A 85 3.27 -7.39 -15.37
N ILE A 86 2.02 -6.95 -15.20
CA ILE A 86 1.70 -5.70 -14.53
C ILE A 86 2.12 -5.69 -13.06
N ALA A 87 2.19 -6.88 -12.46
CA ALA A 87 2.66 -7.11 -11.10
C ALA A 87 3.58 -8.34 -11.07
N VAL A 88 4.73 -8.22 -10.41
CA VAL A 88 5.66 -9.32 -10.20
C VAL A 88 6.10 -9.39 -8.74
N THR A 89 6.65 -10.51 -8.30
CA THR A 89 7.05 -10.71 -6.91
C THR A 89 8.33 -11.49 -6.76
N VAL A 90 8.95 -11.35 -5.59
CA VAL A 90 10.10 -12.13 -5.16
C VAL A 90 9.59 -13.44 -4.54
N GLU A 91 10.07 -14.59 -5.03
CA GLU A 91 9.70 -15.90 -4.50
C GLU A 91 10.24 -16.16 -3.08
N LYS A 92 11.41 -15.63 -2.78
CA LYS A 92 12.07 -15.79 -1.48
C LYS A 92 12.39 -14.41 -0.90
N PRO A 93 11.40 -13.74 -0.29
CA PRO A 93 11.60 -12.41 0.28
C PRO A 93 12.51 -12.48 1.52
N THR A 94 13.48 -11.59 1.56
CA THR A 94 14.45 -11.43 2.64
C THR A 94 14.70 -9.95 2.88
N LEU A 95 15.39 -9.61 3.95
CA LEU A 95 15.87 -8.24 4.18
C LEU A 95 16.83 -7.79 3.06
N GLU A 96 17.60 -8.73 2.50
CA GLU A 96 18.50 -8.45 1.39
C GLU A 96 17.72 -8.08 0.12
N THR A 97 16.69 -8.85 -0.25
CA THR A 97 15.85 -8.53 -1.42
C THR A 97 15.11 -7.20 -1.23
N SER A 98 14.68 -6.87 -0.01
CA SER A 98 14.13 -5.55 0.31
C SER A 98 15.15 -4.44 0.07
N ASN A 99 16.40 -4.63 0.53
CA ASN A 99 17.47 -3.66 0.33
C ASN A 99 17.84 -3.50 -1.15
N ILE A 100 17.87 -4.60 -1.92
CA ILE A 100 18.10 -4.55 -3.37
C ILE A 100 17.00 -3.72 -4.03
N MET A 101 15.73 -3.99 -3.72
CA MET A 101 14.59 -3.24 -4.24
C MET A 101 14.68 -1.75 -3.89
N MET A 102 15.00 -1.41 -2.63
CA MET A 102 15.16 -0.03 -2.17
C MET A 102 16.29 0.71 -2.89
N LYS A 103 17.31 0.01 -3.38
CA LYS A 103 18.46 0.62 -4.06
C LYS A 103 18.40 0.52 -5.59
N HIS A 104 17.49 -0.27 -6.14
CA HIS A 104 17.44 -0.54 -7.58
C HIS A 104 17.16 0.73 -8.39
N LYS A 105 17.99 1.01 -9.39
CA LYS A 105 17.94 2.29 -10.14
C LYS A 105 16.62 2.54 -10.86
N ASP A 106 15.95 1.49 -11.31
CA ASP A 106 14.72 1.57 -12.11
C ASP A 106 13.44 1.56 -11.23
N ILE A 107 13.56 1.46 -9.90
CA ILE A 107 12.46 1.63 -8.98
C ILE A 107 12.49 3.06 -8.41
N HIS A 108 11.47 3.85 -8.72
CA HIS A 108 11.46 5.28 -8.41
C HIS A 108 10.63 5.64 -7.17
N LEU A 109 9.71 4.77 -6.78
CA LEU A 109 8.85 4.92 -5.60
C LEU A 109 8.77 3.60 -4.86
N ILE A 110 8.74 3.64 -3.53
CA ILE A 110 8.51 2.47 -2.70
C ILE A 110 7.30 2.70 -1.82
N ALA A 111 6.34 1.80 -1.91
CA ALA A 111 5.20 1.74 -1.00
C ALA A 111 5.42 0.62 0.01
N ALA A 112 5.47 0.95 1.29
CA ALA A 112 5.66 -0.02 2.36
C ALA A 112 4.47 -0.04 3.30
N THR A 113 3.88 -1.21 3.48
CA THR A 113 2.87 -1.46 4.49
C THR A 113 3.40 -2.52 5.44
N GLY A 114 3.59 -2.17 6.71
CA GLY A 114 4.17 -3.11 7.67
C GLY A 114 4.61 -2.45 8.97
N GLY A 115 5.44 -3.14 9.72
CA GLY A 115 5.91 -2.65 11.02
C GLY A 115 6.80 -1.39 10.92
N PRO A 116 6.99 -0.68 12.05
CA PRO A 116 7.75 0.58 12.09
C PRO A 116 9.16 0.48 11.51
N GLY A 117 9.83 -0.66 11.69
CA GLY A 117 11.19 -0.89 11.17
C GLY A 117 11.26 -0.85 9.65
N VAL A 118 10.30 -1.46 8.96
CA VAL A 118 10.23 -1.47 7.49
C VAL A 118 9.93 -0.06 6.97
N VAL A 119 8.98 0.62 7.59
CA VAL A 119 8.62 2.01 7.21
C VAL A 119 9.81 2.94 7.39
N THR A 120 10.52 2.86 8.52
CA THR A 120 11.72 3.66 8.77
C THR A 120 12.81 3.36 7.74
N ALA A 121 13.05 2.09 7.40
CA ALA A 121 14.04 1.70 6.41
C ALA A 121 13.72 2.30 5.01
N VAL A 122 12.44 2.26 4.61
CA VAL A 122 12.01 2.83 3.33
C VAL A 122 12.16 4.35 3.32
N LEU A 123 11.72 5.04 4.36
CA LEU A 123 11.83 6.50 4.45
C LEU A 123 13.29 6.97 4.52
N SER A 124 14.19 6.14 5.06
CA SER A 124 15.63 6.42 5.15
C SER A 124 16.43 5.95 3.93
N SER A 125 15.80 5.30 2.96
CA SER A 125 16.47 4.71 1.79
C SER A 125 17.02 5.73 0.78
N GLY A 126 16.62 6.99 0.89
CA GLY A 126 16.94 8.05 -0.08
C GLY A 126 16.04 8.07 -1.31
N LYS A 127 15.12 7.10 -1.44
CA LYS A 127 14.07 7.09 -2.48
C LYS A 127 12.79 7.75 -1.99
N ARG A 128 11.91 8.09 -2.91
CA ARG A 128 10.54 8.45 -2.56
C ARG A 128 9.87 7.25 -1.90
N GLY A 129 9.37 7.44 -0.69
CA GLY A 129 8.72 6.39 0.08
C GLY A 129 7.33 6.81 0.55
N ILE A 130 6.38 5.90 0.45
CA ILE A 130 5.08 5.98 1.10
C ILE A 130 5.06 4.86 2.13
N GLY A 131 5.01 5.23 3.40
CA GLY A 131 5.02 4.25 4.50
C GLY A 131 3.69 4.27 5.24
N ALA A 132 3.06 3.09 5.34
CA ALA A 132 1.92 2.83 6.21
C ALA A 132 2.36 1.90 7.34
N GLY A 133 2.47 2.45 8.54
CA GLY A 133 2.84 1.71 9.75
C GLY A 133 1.64 1.01 10.39
N ALA A 134 1.83 0.59 11.64
CA ALA A 134 0.76 0.00 12.44
C ALA A 134 -0.40 0.98 12.62
N GLY A 135 -1.62 0.51 12.39
CA GLY A 135 -2.82 1.29 12.65
C GLY A 135 -3.05 1.45 14.15
N ASN A 136 -3.66 2.57 14.52
CA ASN A 136 -4.13 2.83 15.87
C ASN A 136 -5.35 3.74 15.76
N PRO A 137 -6.52 3.21 15.35
CA PRO A 137 -7.73 4.00 15.19
C PRO A 137 -8.17 4.56 16.55
N PRO A 138 -8.47 5.86 16.64
CA PRO A 138 -8.96 6.46 17.89
C PRO A 138 -10.41 6.07 18.16
N ALA A 139 -10.75 5.88 19.43
CA ALA A 139 -12.13 5.76 19.89
C ALA A 139 -12.52 7.03 20.65
N LEU A 140 -13.58 7.72 20.18
CA LEU A 140 -14.11 8.90 20.83
C LEU A 140 -15.47 8.54 21.49
N VAL A 141 -15.56 8.79 22.78
CA VAL A 141 -16.81 8.60 23.55
C VAL A 141 -17.22 9.96 24.10
N ASP A 142 -18.38 10.46 23.69
CA ASP A 142 -18.91 11.71 24.21
C ASP A 142 -19.88 11.49 25.38
N ASP A 143 -20.34 12.57 26.01
CA ASP A 143 -21.20 12.54 27.19
C ASP A 143 -22.65 12.07 26.93
N THR A 144 -23.03 11.94 25.66
CA THR A 144 -24.37 11.41 25.27
C THR A 144 -24.35 9.91 25.03
N ALA A 145 -23.17 9.27 25.05
CA ALA A 145 -23.02 7.86 24.76
C ALA A 145 -23.53 6.97 25.90
N ASP A 146 -24.04 5.76 25.55
CA ASP A 146 -24.22 4.69 26.54
C ASP A 146 -22.84 4.16 26.94
N ILE A 147 -22.40 4.51 28.14
CA ILE A 147 -21.05 4.19 28.65
C ILE A 147 -20.79 2.67 28.70
N ARG A 148 -21.80 1.86 29.06
CA ARG A 148 -21.65 0.39 29.13
C ARG A 148 -21.44 -0.20 27.73
N LYS A 149 -22.26 0.26 26.79
CA LYS A 149 -22.13 -0.15 25.38
C LYS A 149 -20.79 0.30 24.78
N ALA A 150 -20.41 1.55 24.99
CA ALA A 150 -19.14 2.09 24.51
C ALA A 150 -17.93 1.32 25.06
N ALA A 151 -17.93 1.00 26.36
CA ALA A 151 -16.88 0.19 26.97
C ALA A 151 -16.80 -1.21 26.34
N GLN A 152 -17.94 -1.86 26.11
CA GLN A 152 -17.98 -3.18 25.47
C GLN A 152 -17.49 -3.12 24.03
N ASP A 153 -17.90 -2.12 23.26
CA ASP A 153 -17.49 -1.94 21.86
C ASP A 153 -15.98 -1.68 21.76
N ILE A 154 -15.41 -0.88 22.67
CA ILE A 154 -13.97 -0.65 22.75
C ILE A 154 -13.21 -1.95 23.05
N VAL A 155 -13.65 -2.72 24.06
CA VAL A 155 -13.02 -4.01 24.40
C VAL A 155 -13.09 -4.96 23.21
N ASN A 156 -14.23 -5.07 22.55
CA ASN A 156 -14.40 -5.91 21.37
C ASN A 156 -13.46 -5.49 20.24
N GLY A 157 -13.32 -4.19 20.00
CA GLY A 157 -12.38 -3.65 19.02
C GLY A 157 -10.91 -3.93 19.34
N CYS A 158 -10.52 -3.79 20.62
CA CYS A 158 -9.16 -4.08 21.08
C CYS A 158 -8.80 -5.56 21.04
N THR A 159 -9.78 -6.46 21.21
CA THR A 159 -9.56 -7.90 21.28
C THR A 159 -9.85 -8.63 19.98
N PHE A 160 -10.35 -7.92 18.96
CA PHE A 160 -10.66 -8.50 17.67
C PHE A 160 -9.43 -9.18 17.07
N ASP A 161 -9.57 -10.47 16.74
CA ASP A 161 -8.51 -11.30 16.15
C ASP A 161 -7.15 -11.18 16.88
N ASN A 162 -7.18 -11.17 18.22
CA ASN A 162 -6.01 -10.98 19.08
C ASN A 162 -5.19 -9.72 18.75
N ASN A 163 -5.83 -8.66 18.32
CA ASN A 163 -5.21 -7.39 17.94
C ASN A 163 -4.24 -7.50 16.75
N LEU A 164 -4.44 -8.47 15.87
CA LEU A 164 -3.60 -8.66 14.68
C LEU A 164 -3.85 -7.61 13.59
N PRO A 165 -5.12 -7.26 13.24
CA PRO A 165 -5.39 -6.31 12.18
C PRO A 165 -4.99 -4.88 12.56
N CYS A 166 -4.55 -4.11 11.58
CA CYS A 166 -4.24 -2.68 11.75
C CYS A 166 -5.46 -1.81 12.09
N LEU A 167 -6.66 -2.39 12.11
CA LEU A 167 -7.91 -1.74 12.50
C LEU A 167 -8.21 -1.88 14.00
N SER A 168 -7.45 -2.68 14.72
CA SER A 168 -7.62 -2.88 16.16
C SER A 168 -7.08 -1.69 16.95
N LEU A 169 -7.80 -1.33 18.03
CA LEU A 169 -7.39 -0.28 18.96
C LEU A 169 -6.14 -0.75 19.74
N ILE A 170 -5.04 -0.01 19.65
CA ILE A 170 -3.81 -0.32 20.39
C ILE A 170 -3.68 0.55 21.64
N HIS A 171 -4.12 1.80 21.56
CA HIS A 171 -4.10 2.77 22.66
C HIS A 171 -5.47 3.46 22.76
N ILE A 172 -5.89 3.69 23.97
CA ILE A 172 -7.12 4.41 24.30
C ILE A 172 -6.74 5.77 24.88
#